data_33df7e3b08baf51d71bc6e1aff50ba07
#
_entry.id   33df7e3b08baf51d71bc6e1aff50ba07
#
_cell.length_a   1.000
_cell.length_b   1.000
_cell.length_c   1.000
_cell.angle_alpha   90.00
_cell.angle_beta   90.00
_cell.angle_gamma   90.00
#
_symmetry.space_group_name_H-M   'P 1'
#
loop_
_entity.id
_entity.type
_entity.pdbx_description
1 polymer ?
#
loop_
_entity_poly.entity_id
_entity_poly.type
_entity_poly.pdbx_seq_one_letter_code
_entity_poly.pdbx_strand_id
1 'polypeptide(L)'
;NHMHIIIDRDAVCAADDMSHHREEFTVPDDITIAGLFEFLEFKYIPVIAGNDVVWGLYHHDVEVGAYFTQNRSFINGNIPLSSIINNSEEDNEFYLRYYSSPHRYRMHFISIANSH
;
A
#
# COMPACT_ATOMS: atom_id res chain seq x y z
N ASN A 1 22.04 5.90 1.60
CA ASN A 1 21.82 4.66 0.88
C ASN A 1 20.37 4.47 0.54
N HIS A 2 20.12 3.69 -0.50
CA HIS A 2 18.79 3.53 -1.06
C HIS A 2 18.47 2.06 -1.30
N MET A 3 17.17 1.75 -1.27
CA MET A 3 16.70 0.43 -1.63
C MET A 3 15.76 0.53 -2.83
N HIS A 4 15.71 -0.54 -3.60
CA HIS A 4 14.87 -0.63 -4.79
C HIS A 4 13.63 -1.45 -4.45
N ILE A 5 12.45 -0.91 -4.78
CA ILE A 5 11.19 -1.60 -4.54
C ILE A 5 10.35 -1.64 -5.80
N ILE A 6 9.48 -2.62 -5.87
CA ILE A 6 8.54 -2.79 -6.97
C ILE A 6 7.15 -2.77 -6.38
N ILE A 7 6.26 -1.95 -6.95
CA ILE A 7 4.90 -1.79 -6.46
C ILE A 7 3.91 -1.99 -7.59
N ASP A 8 2.85 -2.72 -7.30
CA ASP A 8 1.67 -2.82 -8.13
C ASP A 8 0.46 -2.43 -7.27
N ARG A 9 -0.66 -2.13 -7.89
CA ARG A 9 -1.86 -1.72 -7.17
C ARG A 9 -3.14 -2.12 -7.89
N ASP A 10 -4.23 -2.16 -7.12
CA ASP A 10 -5.57 -2.31 -7.68
C ASP A 10 -5.93 -1.11 -8.56
N ALA A 11 -6.70 -1.35 -9.60
CA ALA A 11 -7.36 -0.30 -10.35
C ALA A 11 -8.52 0.26 -9.52
N VAL A 12 -8.77 1.57 -9.64
CA VAL A 12 -9.83 2.24 -8.87
C VAL A 12 -11.09 2.48 -9.70
N CYS A 13 -11.00 2.39 -11.02
CA CYS A 13 -12.14 2.55 -11.92
C CYS A 13 -11.84 1.90 -13.28
N ALA A 14 -12.85 1.83 -14.14
CA ALA A 14 -12.71 1.17 -15.45
C ALA A 14 -11.64 1.82 -16.33
N ALA A 15 -11.54 3.16 -16.32
CA ALA A 15 -10.53 3.87 -17.10
C ALA A 15 -9.12 3.58 -16.58
N ASP A 16 -8.95 3.49 -15.27
CA ASP A 16 -7.68 3.17 -14.62
C ASP A 16 -7.26 1.72 -14.90
N ASP A 17 -8.23 0.83 -15.08
CA ASP A 17 -8.01 -0.59 -15.36
C ASP A 17 -7.31 -0.81 -16.70
N MET A 18 -7.36 0.16 -17.59
CA MET A 18 -6.69 0.10 -18.90
C MET A 18 -5.20 0.37 -18.80
N SER A 19 -4.73 0.87 -17.66
CA SER A 19 -3.33 1.27 -17.46
C SER A 19 -2.53 0.18 -16.78
N HIS A 20 -1.24 0.19 -17.04
CA HIS A 20 -0.29 -0.70 -16.39
C HIS A 20 0.15 -0.08 -15.07
N HIS A 21 0.04 -0.82 -13.96
CA HIS A 21 0.26 -0.25 -12.64
C HIS A 21 1.56 -0.67 -11.95
N ARG A 22 2.22 -1.70 -12.46
CA ARG A 22 3.48 -2.16 -11.88
C ARG A 22 4.59 -1.15 -12.16
N GLU A 23 5.22 -0.63 -11.10
CA GLU A 23 6.31 0.34 -11.23
C GLU A 23 7.42 0.06 -10.23
N GLU A 24 8.60 0.56 -10.55
CA GLU A 24 9.80 0.41 -9.73
C GLU A 24 10.19 1.77 -9.18
N PHE A 25 10.57 1.80 -7.90
CA PHE A 25 11.01 3.02 -7.23
C PHE A 25 12.26 2.76 -6.42
N THR A 26 13.08 3.79 -6.26
CA THR A 26 14.21 3.79 -5.35
C THR A 26 13.86 4.70 -4.17
N VAL A 27 13.94 4.17 -2.96
CA VAL A 27 13.56 4.88 -1.75
C VAL A 27 14.70 4.80 -0.72
N PRO A 28 14.71 5.71 0.28
CA PRO A 28 15.75 5.63 1.32
C PRO A 28 15.67 4.30 2.09
N ASP A 29 16.84 3.79 2.52
CA ASP A 29 16.93 2.53 3.26
C ASP A 29 16.16 2.54 4.58
N ASP A 30 15.97 3.71 5.17
CA ASP A 30 15.31 3.87 6.46
C ASP A 30 13.84 4.27 6.34
N ILE A 31 13.28 4.23 5.14
CA ILE A 31 11.89 4.64 4.94
C ILE A 31 10.94 3.76 5.75
N THR A 32 9.97 4.39 6.40
CA THR A 32 8.91 3.71 7.12
C THR A 32 7.72 3.48 6.21
N ILE A 33 6.75 2.69 6.67
CA ILE A 33 5.50 2.50 5.93
C ILE A 33 4.79 3.84 5.70
N ALA A 34 4.71 4.70 6.72
CA ALA A 34 4.12 6.03 6.56
C ALA A 34 4.88 6.85 5.51
N GLY A 35 6.21 6.85 5.59
CA GLY A 35 7.05 7.54 4.61
C GLY A 35 6.84 7.02 3.19
N LEU A 36 6.70 5.72 3.05
CA LEU A 36 6.41 5.11 1.74
C LEU A 36 5.07 5.59 1.19
N PHE A 37 4.01 5.60 2.00
CA PHE A 37 2.70 6.10 1.55
C PHE A 37 2.76 7.58 1.17
N GLU A 38 3.47 8.41 1.92
CA GLU A 38 3.65 9.82 1.57
C GLU A 38 4.35 9.97 0.22
N PHE A 39 5.38 9.18 -0.01
CA PHE A 39 6.10 9.17 -1.30
C PHE A 39 5.18 8.73 -2.43
N LEU A 40 4.43 7.63 -2.23
CA LEU A 40 3.57 7.06 -3.25
C LEU A 40 2.35 7.93 -3.54
N GLU A 41 1.83 8.64 -2.55
CA GLU A 41 0.74 9.59 -2.75
C GLU A 41 1.12 10.66 -3.76
N PHE A 42 2.37 11.05 -3.76
CA PHE A 42 2.90 12.04 -4.69
C PHE A 42 3.16 11.48 -6.09
N LYS A 43 3.63 10.23 -6.16
CA LYS A 43 4.21 9.69 -7.37
C LYS A 43 3.37 8.61 -8.05
N TYR A 44 2.46 7.98 -7.34
CA TYR A 44 1.90 6.72 -7.82
C TYR A 44 0.41 6.54 -7.52
N ILE A 45 -0.05 6.86 -6.32
CA ILE A 45 -1.43 6.64 -5.92
C ILE A 45 -2.34 7.67 -6.58
N PRO A 46 -3.43 7.24 -7.25
CA PRO A 46 -4.34 8.21 -7.87
C PRO A 46 -5.11 8.98 -6.82
N VAL A 47 -5.35 10.26 -7.11
CA VAL A 47 -6.20 11.11 -6.28
C VAL A 47 -7.65 10.78 -6.57
N ILE A 48 -8.41 10.42 -5.54
CA ILE A 48 -9.83 10.14 -5.66
C ILE A 48 -10.58 11.22 -4.88
N ALA A 49 -11.08 12.21 -5.62
CA ALA A 49 -11.70 13.39 -5.04
C ALA A 49 -12.98 13.01 -4.27
N GLY A 50 -13.13 13.59 -3.09
CA GLY A 50 -14.33 13.45 -2.28
C GLY A 50 -14.54 12.10 -1.62
N ASN A 51 -13.56 11.20 -1.72
CA ASN A 51 -13.68 9.86 -1.16
C ASN A 51 -12.74 9.63 0.02
N ASP A 52 -13.25 8.89 0.99
CA ASP A 52 -12.50 8.45 2.15
C ASP A 52 -12.05 7.00 1.87
N VAL A 53 -10.93 6.86 1.20
CA VAL A 53 -10.44 5.54 0.77
C VAL A 53 -9.32 5.05 1.67
N VAL A 54 -9.10 3.73 1.63
CA VAL A 54 -8.03 3.07 2.36
C VAL A 54 -7.19 2.28 1.37
N TRP A 55 -5.87 2.37 1.52
CA TRP A 55 -4.92 1.55 0.78
C TRP A 55 -4.23 0.60 1.75
N GLY A 56 -4.36 -0.69 1.51
CA GLY A 56 -3.62 -1.70 2.28
C GLY A 56 -2.31 -2.02 1.59
N LEU A 57 -1.23 -2.05 2.35
CA LEU A 57 0.09 -2.43 1.83
C LEU A 57 0.33 -3.90 2.13
N TYR A 58 0.54 -4.69 1.08
CA TYR A 58 0.74 -6.13 1.15
C TYR A 58 2.14 -6.50 0.71
N HIS A 59 2.69 -7.49 1.40
CA HIS A 59 3.96 -8.12 1.08
C HIS A 59 3.75 -9.63 1.14
N HIS A 60 3.88 -10.33 0.01
CA HIS A 60 3.60 -11.78 -0.09
C HIS A 60 2.21 -12.14 0.45
N ASP A 61 1.19 -11.41 0.00
CA ASP A 61 -0.21 -11.63 0.36
C ASP A 61 -0.53 -11.41 1.85
N VAL A 62 0.41 -10.85 2.61
CA VAL A 62 0.21 -10.48 4.01
C VAL A 62 0.16 -8.97 4.12
N GLU A 63 -0.88 -8.44 4.74
CA GLU A 63 -0.97 -7.02 4.97
C GLU A 63 0.04 -6.59 6.04
N VAL A 64 0.88 -5.63 5.70
CA VAL A 64 1.91 -5.11 6.59
C VAL A 64 1.61 -3.71 7.10
N GLY A 65 0.66 -3.02 6.46
CA GLY A 65 0.24 -1.69 6.90
C GLY A 65 -0.90 -1.17 6.06
N ALA A 66 -1.39 0.02 6.39
CA ALA A 66 -2.49 0.65 5.66
C ALA A 66 -2.44 2.17 5.81
N TYR A 67 -3.07 2.85 4.86
CA TYR A 67 -3.18 4.31 4.85
C TYR A 67 -4.65 4.71 4.67
N PHE A 68 -5.16 5.50 5.63
CA PHE A 68 -6.50 6.07 5.62
C PHE A 68 -6.40 7.50 5.12
N THR A 69 -6.89 7.75 3.91
CA THR A 69 -6.62 9.02 3.22
C THR A 69 -7.32 10.22 3.82
N GLN A 70 -8.52 10.05 4.37
CA GLN A 70 -9.30 11.19 4.86
C GLN A 70 -8.62 11.90 6.03
N ASN A 71 -8.17 11.16 7.02
CA ASN A 71 -7.53 11.73 8.20
C ASN A 71 -6.01 11.56 8.20
N ARG A 72 -5.46 11.04 7.11
CA ARG A 72 -4.03 10.83 6.91
C ARG A 72 -3.41 10.02 8.04
N SER A 73 -4.07 8.95 8.42
CA SER A 73 -3.59 8.05 9.46
C SER A 73 -3.13 6.72 8.89
N PHE A 74 -2.30 6.00 9.65
CA PHE A 74 -1.65 4.79 9.19
C PHE A 74 -1.82 3.66 10.19
N ILE A 75 -1.84 2.43 9.66
CA ILE A 75 -1.62 1.23 10.46
C ILE A 75 -0.18 0.83 10.22
N ASN A 76 0.57 0.62 11.30
CA ASN A 76 2.00 0.26 11.28
C ASN A 76 2.88 1.29 10.55
N GLY A 77 2.49 2.56 10.60
CA GLY A 77 3.20 3.61 9.89
C GLY A 77 4.65 3.78 10.29
N ASN A 78 4.99 3.46 11.52
CA ASN A 78 6.35 3.63 12.05
C ASN A 78 7.29 2.46 11.76
N ILE A 79 6.79 1.38 11.18
CA ILE A 79 7.60 0.20 10.89
C ILE A 79 8.50 0.48 9.69
N PRO A 80 9.82 0.28 9.81
CA PRO A 80 10.71 0.44 8.67
C PRO A 80 10.45 -0.64 7.63
N LEU A 81 10.45 -0.26 6.37
CA LEU A 81 10.25 -1.20 5.28
C LEU A 81 11.34 -2.27 5.27
N SER A 82 12.55 -1.91 5.66
CA SER A 82 13.69 -2.83 5.74
C SER A 82 13.47 -3.99 6.71
N SER A 83 12.59 -3.84 7.69
CA SER A 83 12.27 -4.92 8.62
C SER A 83 11.34 -5.97 8.02
N ILE A 84 10.72 -5.67 6.91
CA ILE A 84 9.78 -6.55 6.20
C ILE A 84 10.52 -7.33 5.11
N ILE A 85 11.46 -6.67 4.45
CA ILE A 85 12.24 -7.25 3.35
C ILE A 85 13.39 -8.08 3.91
N ASN A 86 13.48 -9.32 3.48
CA ASN A 86 14.51 -10.26 3.94
C ASN A 86 15.80 -10.17 3.12
N ASN A 87 16.35 -8.99 2.97
CA ASN A 87 17.68 -8.79 2.39
C ASN A 87 17.91 -9.31 0.98
N SER A 88 16.89 -9.63 0.25
CA SER A 88 17.09 -10.12 -1.09
C SER A 88 16.34 -9.22 -2.05
N GLU A 89 16.95 -8.99 -3.21
CA GLU A 89 16.31 -8.26 -4.29
C GLU A 89 15.05 -8.95 -4.78
N GLU A 90 14.86 -10.20 -4.42
CA GLU A 90 13.69 -10.98 -4.80
C GLU A 90 12.50 -10.76 -3.87
N ASP A 91 12.70 -10.08 -2.73
CA ASP A 91 11.70 -9.91 -1.70
C ASP A 91 11.17 -8.48 -1.63
N ASN A 92 11.42 -7.70 -2.64
CA ASN A 92 11.15 -6.26 -2.66
C ASN A 92 9.86 -5.88 -3.38
N GLU A 93 8.98 -6.81 -3.61
CA GLU A 93 7.71 -6.55 -4.28
C GLU A 93 6.58 -6.33 -3.28
N PHE A 94 5.79 -5.29 -3.53
CA PHE A 94 4.66 -4.89 -2.70
C PHE A 94 3.43 -4.70 -3.57
N TYR A 95 2.25 -4.81 -2.94
CA TYR A 95 0.99 -4.61 -3.61
C TYR A 95 0.10 -3.68 -2.77
N LEU A 96 -0.54 -2.71 -3.42
CA LEU A 96 -1.50 -1.82 -2.78
C LEU A 96 -2.91 -2.25 -3.13
N ARG A 97 -3.66 -2.65 -2.12
CA ARG A 97 -5.05 -3.04 -2.27
C ARG A 97 -5.95 -1.86 -1.95
N TYR A 98 -6.91 -1.60 -2.84
CA TYR A 98 -7.84 -0.50 -2.71
C TYR A 98 -9.09 -0.92 -1.94
N TYR A 99 -9.49 -0.10 -0.98
CA TYR A 99 -10.77 -0.23 -0.28
C TYR A 99 -11.49 1.11 -0.40
N SER A 100 -12.72 1.08 -0.88
CA SER A 100 -13.47 2.31 -1.21
C SER A 100 -13.88 3.11 0.02
N SER A 101 -13.78 2.53 1.22
CA SER A 101 -14.08 3.23 2.48
C SER A 101 -13.45 2.48 3.65
N PRO A 102 -13.28 3.16 4.81
CA PRO A 102 -12.85 2.47 6.03
C PRO A 102 -13.78 1.33 6.44
N HIS A 103 -15.07 1.47 6.17
CA HIS A 103 -16.02 0.39 6.43
C HIS A 103 -15.70 -0.86 5.62
N ARG A 104 -15.43 -0.70 4.32
CA ARG A 104 -15.06 -1.81 3.44
C ARG A 104 -13.77 -2.47 3.89
N TYR A 105 -12.81 -1.68 4.32
CA TYR A 105 -11.55 -2.19 4.84
C TYR A 105 -11.78 -3.06 6.08
N ARG A 106 -12.56 -2.58 7.03
CA ARG A 106 -12.88 -3.32 8.27
C ARG A 106 -13.67 -4.59 7.97
N MET A 107 -14.62 -4.53 7.04
CA MET A 107 -15.45 -5.68 6.67
C MET A 107 -14.62 -6.80 6.05
N HIS A 108 -13.57 -6.46 5.32
CA HIS A 108 -12.66 -7.45 4.76
C HIS A 108 -12.04 -8.32 5.85
N PHE A 109 -11.57 -7.73 6.93
CA PHE A 109 -10.97 -8.47 8.04
C PHE A 109 -11.99 -9.27 8.84
N ILE A 110 -13.18 -8.75 9.03
CA ILE A 110 -14.27 -9.47 9.69
C ILE A 110 -14.63 -10.73 8.88
N SER A 111 -14.74 -10.59 7.57
CA SER A 111 -15.04 -11.71 6.69
C SER A 111 -13.96 -12.80 6.76
N ILE A 112 -12.67 -12.41 6.77
CA ILE A 112 -11.57 -13.36 6.91
C ILE A 112 -11.63 -14.05 8.27
N ALA A 113 -11.85 -13.31 9.35
CA ALA A 113 -11.94 -13.87 10.69
C ALA A 113 -13.08 -14.88 10.80
N ASN A 114 -14.22 -14.61 10.18
CA ASN A 114 -15.39 -15.48 10.22
C ASN A 114 -15.27 -16.71 9.30
N SER A 115 -14.34 -16.70 8.38
CA SER A 115 -14.14 -17.84 7.47
C SER A 115 -13.24 -18.93 8.04
N HIS A 116 -12.69 -18.69 9.21
CA HIS A 116 -11.85 -19.64 9.96
C HIS A 116 -12.64 -20.20 11.15
#